data_c6bf9eb149af7ce003647f29f3687163
#
_entry.id   c6bf9eb149af7ce003647f29f3687163
#
_cell.length_a   1.000
_cell.length_b   1.000
_cell.length_c   1.000
_cell.angle_alpha   90.00
_cell.angle_beta   90.00
_cell.angle_gamma   90.00
#
_symmetry.space_group_name_H-M   'P 1'
#
loop_
_entity.id
_entity.type
_entity.pdbx_description
1 polymer ?
#
loop_
_entity_poly.entity_id
_entity_poly.type
_entity_poly.pdbx_seq_one_letter_code
_entity_poly.pdbx_strand_id
1 'polypeptide(L)'
;MELITNTDLSLPLLNRGKVRDTYLLDNLLLMIATDRISAFDVVLPNAIPNKGKVLNLMSAFWFDKTKSLIPNHVVAVVKSLAVIGKYGGPKTYPGYLVGRSMIIKKAERLPVECVVRGYLAGSAWSEYQQSGTINSQPMPKGLLESQELPKPLFTPTTKADTGHDMPLTQGELKKLIGDKLAEDVKAKSLQVYSFAQEYAAKRGIIIADTKFEFGLIEGNLALIDEILTPDSSRFWDTNLYQVGKSQPSFDKQPLRDWLVDSGWNKEPPAPNLPPDVVEATSQRYQEAYRRLTGKDLLG
;
A
#
# COMPACT_ATOMS: atom_id res chain seq x y z
N MET A 1 11.13 -10.12 20.01
CA MET A 1 11.44 -9.27 18.85
C MET A 1 11.02 -7.85 19.19
N GLU A 2 11.86 -6.85 18.92
CA GLU A 2 11.57 -5.45 19.24
C GLU A 2 10.53 -4.90 18.23
N LEU A 3 9.45 -4.31 18.76
CA LEU A 3 8.42 -3.62 17.98
C LEU A 3 8.86 -2.18 17.72
N ILE A 4 8.89 -1.77 16.47
CA ILE A 4 9.32 -0.42 16.09
C ILE A 4 8.10 0.43 15.75
N THR A 5 7.65 1.21 16.72
CA THR A 5 6.55 2.17 16.55
C THR A 5 7.03 3.58 16.29
N ASN A 6 8.20 3.93 16.83
CA ASN A 6 8.85 5.21 16.62
C ASN A 6 10.29 5.01 16.17
N THR A 7 10.77 5.91 15.34
CA THR A 7 12.19 5.97 14.97
C THR A 7 12.78 7.28 15.48
N ASP A 8 14.04 7.22 15.90
CA ASP A 8 14.83 8.37 16.28
C ASP A 8 16.24 8.18 15.74
N LEU A 9 16.63 9.05 14.82
CA LEU A 9 17.92 8.99 14.14
C LEU A 9 18.60 10.36 14.20
N SER A 10 19.92 10.37 14.21
CA SER A 10 20.72 11.60 14.04
C SER A 10 20.67 12.13 12.60
N LEU A 11 19.48 12.17 12.01
CA LEU A 11 19.15 12.71 10.70
C LEU A 11 17.94 13.62 10.83
N PRO A 12 17.79 14.66 9.99
CA PRO A 12 16.59 15.47 9.98
C PRO A 12 15.36 14.64 9.58
N LEU A 13 14.36 14.58 10.48
CA LEU A 13 13.07 13.97 10.19
C LEU A 13 12.31 14.89 9.22
N LEU A 14 11.99 14.37 8.04
CA LEU A 14 11.20 15.09 7.04
C LEU A 14 9.69 14.90 7.28
N ASN A 15 9.28 13.67 7.53
CA ASN A 15 7.87 13.34 7.73
C ASN A 15 7.70 12.11 8.63
N ARG A 16 6.69 12.15 9.49
CA ARG A 16 6.20 11.01 10.26
C ARG A 16 4.76 10.71 9.85
N GLY A 17 4.61 9.73 8.97
CA GLY A 17 3.30 9.28 8.49
C GLY A 17 2.63 8.28 9.43
N LYS A 18 1.45 7.79 9.04
CA LYS A 18 0.68 6.80 9.81
C LYS A 18 1.47 5.50 10.07
N VAL A 19 2.29 5.05 9.12
CA VAL A 19 3.02 3.78 9.18
C VAL A 19 4.49 3.88 8.77
N ARG A 20 4.95 5.03 8.28
CA ARG A 20 6.34 5.25 7.82
C ARG A 20 6.90 6.54 8.37
N ASP A 21 8.21 6.54 8.64
CA ASP A 21 9.00 7.71 8.96
C ASP A 21 10.04 7.94 7.85
N THR A 22 10.22 9.17 7.41
CA THR A 22 11.14 9.53 6.33
C THR A 22 12.11 10.58 6.82
N TYR A 23 13.39 10.32 6.62
CA TYR A 23 14.50 11.19 7.02
C TYR A 23 15.26 11.70 5.80
N LEU A 24 15.83 12.89 5.92
CA LEU A 24 16.77 13.42 4.93
C LEU A 24 18.09 12.67 5.05
N LEU A 25 18.62 12.17 3.92
CA LEU A 25 19.92 11.53 3.80
C LEU A 25 20.65 12.19 2.63
N ASP A 26 21.34 13.29 2.91
CA ASP A 26 21.94 14.19 1.92
C ASP A 26 20.91 14.62 0.85
N ASN A 27 21.14 14.30 -0.42
CA ASN A 27 20.21 14.57 -1.51
C ASN A 27 19.14 13.49 -1.72
N LEU A 28 19.19 12.42 -0.93
CA LEU A 28 18.25 11.29 -0.94
C LEU A 28 17.35 11.32 0.30
N LEU A 29 16.51 10.29 0.43
CA LEU A 29 15.69 10.05 1.60
C LEU A 29 15.92 8.63 2.12
N LEU A 30 15.90 8.48 3.45
CA LEU A 30 15.81 7.20 4.13
C LEU A 30 14.36 7.00 4.59
N MET A 31 13.63 6.12 3.93
CA MET A 31 12.24 5.77 4.26
C MET A 31 12.22 4.50 5.11
N ILE A 32 11.53 4.56 6.25
CA ILE A 32 11.49 3.49 7.25
C ILE A 32 10.03 3.07 7.47
N ALA A 33 9.70 1.83 7.17
CA ALA A 33 8.42 1.25 7.52
C ALA A 33 8.43 0.78 8.98
N THR A 34 7.51 1.31 9.78
CA THR A 34 7.35 0.95 11.20
C THR A 34 6.34 -0.19 11.36
N ASP A 35 6.24 -0.71 12.58
CA ASP A 35 5.24 -1.73 12.90
C ASP A 35 3.89 -1.12 13.32
N ARG A 36 3.75 0.23 13.24
CA ARG A 36 2.45 0.91 13.41
C ARG A 36 1.44 0.38 12.40
N ILE A 37 0.18 0.29 12.82
CA ILE A 37 -0.93 -0.04 11.94
C ILE A 37 -2.00 1.03 12.05
N SER A 38 -2.66 1.32 10.95
CA SER A 38 -3.79 2.25 10.90
C SER A 38 -4.99 1.60 10.22
N ALA A 39 -6.18 1.93 10.70
CA ALA A 39 -7.44 1.57 10.07
C ALA A 39 -8.40 2.74 10.19
N PHE A 40 -9.25 2.96 9.17
CA PHE A 40 -10.20 4.08 9.12
C PHE A 40 -9.52 5.44 9.40
N ASP A 41 -8.32 5.64 8.85
CA ASP A 41 -7.47 6.82 8.99
C ASP A 41 -6.90 7.08 10.40
N VAL A 42 -7.19 6.23 11.37
CA VAL A 42 -6.67 6.30 12.75
C VAL A 42 -5.51 5.33 12.94
N VAL A 43 -4.41 5.81 13.54
CA VAL A 43 -3.31 4.94 13.98
C VAL A 43 -3.74 4.23 15.26
N LEU A 44 -3.64 2.90 15.26
CA LEU A 44 -4.03 2.08 16.40
C LEU A 44 -2.91 2.08 17.47
N PRO A 45 -3.26 1.88 18.77
CA PRO A 45 -2.27 1.87 19.85
C PRO A 45 -1.31 0.67 19.77
N ASN A 46 -1.77 -0.44 19.17
CA ASN A 46 -0.96 -1.64 19.04
C ASN A 46 -0.08 -1.61 17.78
N ALA A 47 1.10 -2.21 17.87
CA ALA A 47 1.95 -2.50 16.73
C ALA A 47 1.78 -3.96 16.28
N ILE A 48 2.01 -4.22 14.99
CA ILE A 48 1.97 -5.57 14.41
C ILE A 48 3.39 -6.06 14.18
N PRO A 49 3.81 -7.16 14.83
CA PRO A 49 5.16 -7.70 14.68
C PRO A 49 5.52 -7.95 13.21
N ASN A 50 6.75 -7.57 12.83
CA ASN A 50 7.29 -7.71 11.47
C ASN A 50 6.59 -6.91 10.36
N LYS A 51 5.51 -6.18 10.65
CA LYS A 51 4.76 -5.45 9.63
C LYS A 51 5.65 -4.54 8.79
N GLY A 52 6.51 -3.74 9.42
CA GLY A 52 7.40 -2.83 8.71
C GLY A 52 8.37 -3.56 7.77
N LYS A 53 8.90 -4.71 8.19
CA LYS A 53 9.75 -5.53 7.32
C LYS A 53 8.98 -6.09 6.12
N VAL A 54 7.78 -6.63 6.34
CA VAL A 54 6.92 -7.14 5.26
C VAL A 54 6.64 -6.06 4.25
N LEU A 55 6.16 -4.89 4.68
CA LEU A 55 5.80 -3.79 3.76
C LEU A 55 7.00 -3.34 2.92
N ASN A 56 8.14 -3.13 3.57
CA ASN A 56 9.34 -2.66 2.89
C ASN A 56 9.88 -3.68 1.89
N LEU A 57 10.03 -4.95 2.31
CA LEU A 57 10.59 -5.99 1.44
C LEU A 57 9.63 -6.40 0.32
N MET A 58 8.31 -6.37 0.56
CA MET A 58 7.31 -6.62 -0.48
C MET A 58 7.29 -5.48 -1.51
N SER A 59 7.30 -4.21 -1.07
CA SER A 59 7.42 -3.08 -1.99
C SER A 59 8.71 -3.16 -2.81
N ALA A 60 9.84 -3.45 -2.17
CA ALA A 60 11.12 -3.61 -2.86
C ALA A 60 11.09 -4.72 -3.92
N PHE A 61 10.46 -5.84 -3.60
CA PHE A 61 10.23 -6.94 -4.56
C PHE A 61 9.42 -6.48 -5.78
N TRP A 62 8.31 -5.78 -5.56
CA TRP A 62 7.46 -5.32 -6.65
C TRP A 62 8.10 -4.19 -7.47
N PHE A 63 8.80 -3.26 -6.83
CA PHE A 63 9.58 -2.23 -7.55
C PHE A 63 10.64 -2.84 -8.48
N ASP A 64 11.32 -3.90 -8.04
CA ASP A 64 12.27 -4.62 -8.90
C ASP A 64 11.56 -5.35 -10.06
N LYS A 65 10.42 -6.00 -9.80
CA LYS A 65 9.64 -6.72 -10.82
C LYS A 65 9.03 -5.80 -11.88
N THR A 66 8.65 -4.59 -11.51
CA THR A 66 7.93 -3.65 -12.39
C THR A 66 8.82 -2.57 -13.00
N LYS A 67 10.13 -2.56 -12.71
CA LYS A 67 11.07 -1.52 -13.18
C LYS A 67 11.18 -1.38 -14.70
N SER A 68 10.87 -2.42 -15.46
CA SER A 68 10.79 -2.37 -16.92
C SER A 68 9.51 -1.74 -17.45
N LEU A 69 8.45 -1.67 -16.64
CA LEU A 69 7.16 -1.08 -16.99
C LEU A 69 7.13 0.42 -16.72
N ILE A 70 7.73 0.82 -15.60
CA ILE A 70 7.82 2.22 -15.17
C ILE A 70 9.01 2.40 -14.20
N PRO A 71 9.74 3.53 -14.25
CA PRO A 71 10.72 3.90 -13.24
C PRO A 71 10.11 3.99 -11.84
N ASN A 72 10.95 3.86 -10.81
CA ASN A 72 10.54 4.05 -9.42
C ASN A 72 11.60 4.80 -8.62
N HIS A 73 11.27 5.18 -7.40
CA HIS A 73 12.13 6.01 -6.55
C HIS A 73 13.22 5.23 -5.80
N VAL A 74 13.24 3.91 -5.84
CA VAL A 74 14.15 3.09 -5.02
C VAL A 74 15.58 3.17 -5.56
N VAL A 75 16.50 3.57 -4.69
CA VAL A 75 17.96 3.56 -4.93
C VAL A 75 18.57 2.30 -4.35
N ALA A 76 18.24 1.97 -3.09
CA ALA A 76 18.76 0.79 -2.43
C ALA A 76 17.82 0.31 -1.31
N VAL A 77 17.76 -1.01 -1.12
CA VAL A 77 17.09 -1.63 0.03
C VAL A 77 18.13 -1.85 1.13
N VAL A 78 17.83 -1.46 2.36
CA VAL A 78 18.75 -1.61 3.50
C VAL A 78 18.76 -3.06 3.98
N LYS A 79 19.58 -3.90 3.34
CA LYS A 79 19.80 -5.30 3.72
C LYS A 79 20.89 -5.46 4.79
N SER A 80 21.70 -4.44 4.99
CA SER A 80 22.69 -4.31 6.08
C SER A 80 22.94 -2.82 6.34
N LEU A 81 23.40 -2.45 7.52
CA LEU A 81 23.70 -1.05 7.86
C LEU A 81 24.77 -0.42 6.96
N ALA A 82 25.71 -1.22 6.47
CA ALA A 82 26.73 -0.78 5.51
C ALA A 82 26.14 -0.20 4.21
N VAL A 83 24.91 -0.56 3.85
CA VAL A 83 24.23 0.02 2.68
C VAL A 83 23.98 1.51 2.90
N ILE A 84 23.52 1.92 4.08
CA ILE A 84 23.22 3.34 4.37
C ILE A 84 24.50 4.18 4.30
N GLY A 85 25.59 3.70 4.88
CA GLY A 85 26.87 4.40 4.92
C GLY A 85 27.48 4.73 3.53
N LYS A 86 26.99 4.09 2.46
CA LYS A 86 27.40 4.41 1.08
C LYS A 86 26.75 5.68 0.54
N TYR A 87 25.68 6.15 1.18
CA TYR A 87 24.87 7.28 0.72
C TYR A 87 24.92 8.48 1.66
N GLY A 88 25.85 8.49 2.62
CA GLY A 88 26.03 9.60 3.55
C GLY A 88 25.45 9.35 4.93
N GLY A 89 25.32 10.43 5.71
CA GLY A 89 24.75 10.42 7.06
C GLY A 89 25.72 10.04 8.19
N PRO A 90 25.23 9.74 9.41
CA PRO A 90 26.05 9.43 10.56
C PRO A 90 26.81 8.10 10.42
N LYS A 91 27.88 7.95 11.21
CA LYS A 91 28.74 6.75 11.19
C LYS A 91 28.04 5.48 11.70
N THR A 92 27.01 5.63 12.53
CA THR A 92 26.31 4.50 13.17
C THR A 92 24.81 4.62 12.99
N TYR A 93 24.18 3.48 12.83
CA TYR A 93 22.72 3.36 12.66
C TYR A 93 22.18 2.23 13.54
N PRO A 94 20.95 2.36 14.06
CA PRO A 94 20.31 1.28 14.81
C PRO A 94 20.08 0.03 13.93
N GLY A 95 20.30 -1.15 14.52
CA GLY A 95 20.16 -2.44 13.83
C GLY A 95 18.76 -2.71 13.29
N TYR A 96 17.73 -2.12 13.90
CA TYR A 96 16.34 -2.31 13.48
C TYR A 96 16.04 -1.81 12.06
N LEU A 97 16.88 -0.93 11.47
CA LEU A 97 16.68 -0.42 10.11
C LEU A 97 16.78 -1.50 9.02
N VAL A 98 17.50 -2.58 9.33
CA VAL A 98 17.70 -3.67 8.37
C VAL A 98 16.37 -4.36 8.03
N GLY A 99 16.09 -4.49 6.74
CA GLY A 99 14.89 -5.12 6.20
C GLY A 99 13.64 -4.23 6.17
N ARG A 100 13.56 -3.17 7.00
CA ARG A 100 12.40 -2.27 7.05
C ARG A 100 12.62 -0.90 6.41
N SER A 101 13.79 -0.68 5.81
CA SER A 101 14.16 0.63 5.27
C SER A 101 14.63 0.53 3.83
N MET A 102 14.43 1.61 3.09
CA MET A 102 15.00 1.79 1.76
C MET A 102 15.49 3.23 1.59
N ILE A 103 16.52 3.38 0.76
CA ILE A 103 17.03 4.68 0.32
C ILE A 103 16.31 4.99 -0.99
N ILE A 104 15.75 6.18 -1.08
CA ILE A 104 14.91 6.59 -2.22
C ILE A 104 15.32 7.97 -2.74
N LYS A 105 15.03 8.21 -4.00
CA LYS A 105 15.11 9.55 -4.60
C LYS A 105 13.99 10.44 -4.07
N LYS A 106 14.25 11.74 -3.97
CA LYS A 106 13.19 12.73 -3.79
C LYS A 106 12.35 12.80 -5.06
N ALA A 107 11.06 12.92 -4.90
CA ALA A 107 10.11 13.05 -5.99
C ALA A 107 9.10 14.16 -5.67
N GLU A 108 8.69 14.90 -6.68
CA GLU A 108 7.54 15.79 -6.60
C GLU A 108 6.27 14.92 -6.67
N ARG A 109 5.62 14.71 -5.52
CA ARG A 109 4.45 13.85 -5.40
C ARG A 109 3.26 14.42 -6.17
N LEU A 110 2.58 13.60 -6.97
CA LEU A 110 1.29 13.98 -7.55
C LEU A 110 0.19 13.95 -6.47
N PRO A 111 -0.75 14.92 -6.49
CA PRO A 111 -1.79 15.04 -5.46
C PRO A 111 -2.97 14.08 -5.68
N VAL A 112 -2.68 12.87 -6.16
CA VAL A 112 -3.67 11.84 -6.49
C VAL A 112 -3.25 10.47 -5.99
N GLU A 113 -4.23 9.66 -5.59
CA GLU A 113 -4.07 8.24 -5.37
C GLU A 113 -4.69 7.48 -6.56
N CYS A 114 -3.91 6.60 -7.15
CA CYS A 114 -4.30 5.86 -8.34
C CYS A 114 -4.76 4.46 -7.96
N VAL A 115 -6.07 4.29 -7.74
CA VAL A 115 -6.66 3.00 -7.38
C VAL A 115 -7.03 2.23 -8.63
N VAL A 116 -6.63 0.95 -8.69
CA VAL A 116 -7.07 0.00 -9.73
C VAL A 116 -7.85 -1.12 -9.07
N ARG A 117 -9.00 -1.44 -9.63
CA ARG A 117 -9.91 -2.48 -9.13
C ARG A 117 -10.15 -3.54 -10.18
N GLY A 118 -9.81 -4.79 -9.87
CA GLY A 118 -10.15 -5.95 -10.69
C GLY A 118 -11.40 -6.66 -10.21
N TYR A 119 -11.82 -6.39 -8.97
CA TYR A 119 -12.96 -7.03 -8.31
C TYR A 119 -13.83 -5.99 -7.61
N LEU A 120 -15.11 -6.30 -7.47
CA LEU A 120 -16.09 -5.43 -6.82
C LEU A 120 -16.06 -5.60 -5.30
N ALA A 121 -15.25 -4.79 -4.60
CA ALA A 121 -15.04 -4.90 -3.16
C ALA A 121 -14.90 -3.52 -2.48
N GLY A 122 -15.03 -3.50 -1.16
CA GLY A 122 -14.84 -2.31 -0.33
C GLY A 122 -15.73 -1.15 -0.75
N SER A 123 -15.17 0.07 -0.87
CA SER A 123 -15.94 1.27 -1.22
C SER A 123 -16.64 1.18 -2.58
N ALA A 124 -16.06 0.45 -3.54
CA ALA A 124 -16.71 0.24 -4.84
C ALA A 124 -17.96 -0.63 -4.72
N TRP A 125 -17.93 -1.67 -3.87
CA TRP A 125 -19.13 -2.46 -3.59
C TRP A 125 -20.20 -1.62 -2.89
N SER A 126 -19.82 -0.83 -1.89
CA SER A 126 -20.75 0.06 -1.18
C SER A 126 -21.38 1.10 -2.11
N GLU A 127 -20.61 1.72 -3.00
CA GLU A 127 -21.12 2.65 -4.01
C GLU A 127 -22.07 1.94 -4.99
N TYR A 128 -21.67 0.77 -5.48
CA TYR A 128 -22.50 0.00 -6.41
C TYR A 128 -23.86 -0.39 -5.80
N GLN A 129 -23.89 -0.80 -4.54
CA GLN A 129 -25.15 -1.11 -3.85
C GLN A 129 -26.08 0.11 -3.72
N GLN A 130 -25.51 1.30 -3.54
CA GLN A 130 -26.30 2.52 -3.33
C GLN A 130 -26.80 3.15 -4.63
N SER A 131 -25.96 3.15 -5.67
CA SER A 131 -26.18 3.94 -6.89
C SER A 131 -26.09 3.13 -8.19
N GLY A 132 -25.61 1.89 -8.15
CA GLY A 132 -25.33 1.10 -9.36
C GLY A 132 -24.11 1.61 -10.14
N THR A 133 -23.25 2.42 -9.50
CA THR A 133 -22.06 3.02 -10.11
C THR A 133 -20.78 2.56 -9.44
N ILE A 134 -19.65 2.70 -10.12
CA ILE A 134 -18.29 2.65 -9.54
C ILE A 134 -17.56 3.90 -10.03
N ASN A 135 -17.10 4.73 -9.11
CA ASN A 135 -16.49 6.03 -9.40
C ASN A 135 -17.37 6.88 -10.34
N SER A 136 -18.67 6.97 -10.01
CA SER A 136 -19.72 7.65 -10.79
C SER A 136 -19.97 7.07 -12.20
N GLN A 137 -19.35 5.95 -12.57
CA GLN A 137 -19.58 5.29 -13.86
C GLN A 137 -20.67 4.22 -13.70
N PRO A 138 -21.75 4.26 -14.50
CA PRO A 138 -22.79 3.24 -14.47
C PRO A 138 -22.24 1.83 -14.74
N MET A 139 -22.66 0.86 -13.94
CA MET A 139 -22.25 -0.54 -14.04
C MET A 139 -23.44 -1.42 -14.44
N PRO A 140 -23.20 -2.60 -15.03
CA PRO A 140 -24.26 -3.57 -15.28
C PRO A 140 -25.00 -3.93 -13.99
N LYS A 141 -26.32 -4.17 -14.11
CA LYS A 141 -27.13 -4.63 -12.97
C LYS A 141 -26.81 -6.09 -12.62
N GLY A 142 -26.96 -6.42 -11.35
CA GLY A 142 -26.82 -7.79 -10.85
C GLY A 142 -25.40 -8.24 -10.54
N LEU A 143 -24.44 -7.33 -10.50
CA LEU A 143 -23.10 -7.66 -10.01
C LEU A 143 -23.16 -8.01 -8.51
N LEU A 144 -22.36 -8.98 -8.11
CA LEU A 144 -22.28 -9.49 -6.75
C LEU A 144 -21.00 -8.99 -6.05
N GLU A 145 -21.04 -8.99 -4.72
CA GLU A 145 -19.84 -8.70 -3.93
C GLU A 145 -18.68 -9.63 -4.30
N SER A 146 -17.49 -9.08 -4.34
CA SER A 146 -16.26 -9.79 -4.73
C SER A 146 -16.24 -10.35 -6.15
N GLN A 147 -17.21 -10.03 -6.99
CA GLN A 147 -17.21 -10.46 -8.38
C GLN A 147 -16.06 -9.82 -9.16
N GLU A 148 -15.39 -10.63 -10.00
CA GLU A 148 -14.38 -10.13 -10.93
C GLU A 148 -15.04 -9.19 -11.96
N LEU A 149 -14.42 -8.06 -12.20
CA LEU A 149 -14.87 -7.08 -13.19
C LEU A 149 -14.42 -7.53 -14.60
N PRO A 150 -15.21 -7.29 -15.63
CA PRO A 150 -14.86 -7.69 -17.03
C PRO A 150 -13.51 -7.16 -17.50
N LYS A 151 -13.07 -6.04 -16.93
CA LYS A 151 -11.74 -5.45 -17.08
C LYS A 151 -11.41 -4.63 -15.82
N PRO A 152 -10.13 -4.50 -15.46
CA PRO A 152 -9.74 -3.64 -14.34
C PRO A 152 -10.18 -2.20 -14.56
N LEU A 153 -10.73 -1.58 -13.51
CA LEU A 153 -11.17 -0.19 -13.51
C LEU A 153 -10.15 0.69 -12.80
N PHE A 154 -9.86 1.84 -13.41
CA PHE A 154 -9.08 2.90 -12.79
C PHE A 154 -10.03 3.89 -12.11
N THR A 155 -9.91 4.03 -10.80
CA THR A 155 -10.80 4.83 -9.94
C THR A 155 -9.95 5.75 -9.04
N PRO A 156 -9.41 6.85 -9.59
CA PRO A 156 -8.52 7.73 -8.83
C PRO A 156 -9.27 8.51 -7.74
N THR A 157 -8.53 8.89 -6.71
CA THR A 157 -9.00 9.80 -5.65
C THR A 157 -8.03 10.95 -5.47
N THR A 158 -8.47 12.02 -4.84
CA THR A 158 -7.54 13.04 -4.33
C THR A 158 -6.61 12.39 -3.31
N LYS A 159 -5.44 12.99 -3.10
CA LYS A 159 -4.63 12.72 -1.93
C LYS A 159 -4.70 13.94 -1.02
N ALA A 160 -5.65 13.90 -0.10
CA ALA A 160 -5.85 14.99 0.84
C ALA A 160 -4.74 15.01 1.90
N ASP A 161 -4.17 16.20 2.17
CA ASP A 161 -3.26 16.36 3.32
C ASP A 161 -4.04 16.38 4.64
N THR A 162 -5.33 16.74 4.59
CA THR A 162 -6.27 16.73 5.73
C THR A 162 -7.65 16.26 5.26
N GLY A 163 -8.36 15.47 6.08
CA GLY A 163 -9.67 14.91 5.74
C GLY A 163 -9.59 13.56 5.02
N HIS A 164 -10.66 13.25 4.27
CA HIS A 164 -10.76 12.00 3.51
C HIS A 164 -10.47 12.22 2.02
N ASP A 165 -9.88 11.22 1.40
CA ASP A 165 -9.67 11.18 -0.04
C ASP A 165 -11.01 11.12 -0.78
N MET A 166 -11.19 11.96 -1.78
CA MET A 166 -12.44 12.08 -2.54
C MET A 166 -12.28 11.45 -3.93
N PRO A 167 -13.28 10.68 -4.40
CA PRO A 167 -13.27 10.14 -5.76
C PRO A 167 -13.10 11.26 -6.80
N LEU A 168 -12.31 10.99 -7.83
CA LEU A 168 -12.09 11.88 -8.97
C LEU A 168 -12.63 11.24 -10.25
N THR A 169 -13.44 11.99 -10.99
CA THR A 169 -13.73 11.65 -12.38
C THR A 169 -12.49 11.82 -13.24
N GLN A 170 -12.47 11.23 -14.44
CA GLN A 170 -11.37 11.41 -15.39
C GLN A 170 -11.18 12.88 -15.77
N GLY A 171 -12.27 13.66 -15.85
CA GLY A 171 -12.21 15.09 -16.16
C GLY A 171 -11.60 15.92 -15.02
N GLU A 172 -11.91 15.61 -13.77
CA GLU A 172 -11.32 16.26 -12.60
C GLU A 172 -9.85 15.90 -12.44
N LEU A 173 -9.48 14.63 -12.67
CA LEU A 173 -8.08 14.21 -12.70
C LEU A 173 -7.27 15.03 -13.74
N LYS A 174 -7.79 15.18 -14.96
CA LYS A 174 -7.15 15.98 -16.01
C LYS A 174 -7.00 17.45 -15.62
N LYS A 175 -7.99 18.02 -14.96
CA LYS A 175 -7.89 19.40 -14.45
C LYS A 175 -6.83 19.54 -13.36
N LEU A 176 -6.65 18.50 -12.54
CA LEU A 176 -5.76 18.55 -11.39
C LEU A 176 -4.28 18.37 -11.77
N ILE A 177 -3.96 17.43 -12.67
CA ILE A 177 -2.57 17.09 -13.03
C ILE A 177 -2.23 17.27 -14.51
N GLY A 178 -3.16 17.74 -15.33
CA GLY A 178 -3.00 17.91 -16.78
C GLY A 178 -3.31 16.64 -17.57
N ASP A 179 -3.69 16.80 -18.84
CA ASP A 179 -4.15 15.70 -19.69
C ASP A 179 -3.13 14.58 -19.84
N LYS A 180 -1.88 14.94 -20.14
CA LYS A 180 -0.81 13.97 -20.37
C LYS A 180 -0.53 13.11 -19.14
N LEU A 181 -0.33 13.73 -17.98
CA LEU A 181 -0.06 12.99 -16.74
C LEU A 181 -1.26 12.13 -16.32
N ALA A 182 -2.49 12.62 -16.52
CA ALA A 182 -3.72 11.87 -16.22
C ALA A 182 -3.82 10.58 -17.05
N GLU A 183 -3.50 10.64 -18.33
CA GLU A 183 -3.47 9.45 -19.19
C GLU A 183 -2.29 8.52 -18.84
N ASP A 184 -1.11 9.09 -18.57
CA ASP A 184 0.09 8.31 -18.22
C ASP A 184 -0.10 7.55 -16.89
N VAL A 185 -0.59 8.19 -15.82
CA VAL A 185 -0.82 7.51 -14.54
C VAL A 185 -1.88 6.43 -14.65
N LYS A 186 -2.97 6.66 -15.43
CA LYS A 186 -3.99 5.66 -15.71
C LYS A 186 -3.41 4.45 -16.44
N ALA A 187 -2.72 4.68 -17.56
CA ALA A 187 -2.13 3.61 -18.37
C ALA A 187 -1.13 2.80 -17.56
N LYS A 188 -0.24 3.47 -16.81
CA LYS A 188 0.79 2.81 -15.99
C LYS A 188 0.18 2.06 -14.81
N SER A 189 -0.83 2.61 -14.14
CA SER A 189 -1.54 1.90 -13.07
C SER A 189 -2.17 0.59 -13.55
N LEU A 190 -2.89 0.63 -14.67
CA LEU A 190 -3.50 -0.56 -15.27
C LEU A 190 -2.44 -1.58 -15.72
N GLN A 191 -1.34 -1.12 -16.33
CA GLN A 191 -0.25 -2.00 -16.79
C GLN A 191 0.43 -2.71 -15.61
N VAL A 192 0.77 -1.98 -14.55
CA VAL A 192 1.40 -2.55 -13.35
C VAL A 192 0.44 -3.50 -12.62
N TYR A 193 -0.83 -3.12 -12.51
CA TYR A 193 -1.86 -3.97 -11.90
C TYR A 193 -2.01 -5.30 -12.65
N SER A 194 -2.20 -5.27 -13.97
CA SER A 194 -2.38 -6.50 -14.79
C SER A 194 -1.16 -7.42 -14.67
N PHE A 195 0.05 -6.87 -14.75
CA PHE A 195 1.27 -7.65 -14.54
C PHE A 195 1.30 -8.32 -13.16
N ALA A 196 0.95 -7.56 -12.10
CA ALA A 196 0.96 -8.06 -10.74
C ALA A 196 -0.15 -9.10 -10.50
N GLN A 197 -1.34 -8.90 -11.05
CA GLN A 197 -2.47 -9.83 -10.98
C GLN A 197 -2.09 -11.19 -11.57
N GLU A 198 -1.52 -11.22 -12.79
CA GLU A 198 -1.06 -12.46 -13.41
C GLU A 198 0.04 -13.16 -12.62
N TYR A 199 0.97 -12.38 -12.06
CA TYR A 199 2.05 -12.93 -11.24
C TYR A 199 1.53 -13.55 -9.95
N ALA A 200 0.63 -12.85 -9.25
CA ALA A 200 0.05 -13.27 -7.98
C ALA A 200 -0.88 -14.48 -8.13
N ALA A 201 -1.68 -14.52 -9.20
CA ALA A 201 -2.59 -15.64 -9.49
C ALA A 201 -1.84 -16.99 -9.57
N LYS A 202 -0.67 -17.02 -10.19
CA LYS A 202 0.22 -18.21 -10.25
C LYS A 202 0.74 -18.66 -8.87
N ARG A 203 0.50 -17.86 -7.82
CA ARG A 203 0.93 -18.10 -6.43
C ARG A 203 -0.25 -18.22 -5.47
N GLY A 204 -1.45 -18.42 -6.01
CA GLY A 204 -2.66 -18.60 -5.23
C GLY A 204 -3.17 -17.33 -4.54
N ILE A 205 -2.80 -16.16 -5.07
CA ILE A 205 -3.26 -14.86 -4.55
C ILE A 205 -4.00 -14.08 -5.63
N ILE A 206 -5.21 -13.64 -5.29
CA ILE A 206 -5.97 -12.65 -6.05
C ILE A 206 -5.63 -11.26 -5.50
N ILE A 207 -5.23 -10.34 -6.36
CA ILE A 207 -5.14 -8.92 -6.05
C ILE A 207 -6.46 -8.27 -6.46
N ALA A 208 -7.35 -8.05 -5.50
CA ALA A 208 -8.68 -7.54 -5.81
C ALA A 208 -8.67 -6.06 -6.21
N ASP A 209 -7.93 -5.26 -5.49
CA ASP A 209 -7.62 -3.87 -5.81
C ASP A 209 -6.25 -3.49 -5.26
N THR A 210 -5.73 -2.38 -5.75
CA THR A 210 -4.49 -1.79 -5.24
C THR A 210 -4.50 -0.28 -5.45
N LYS A 211 -3.72 0.41 -4.63
CA LYS A 211 -3.49 1.84 -4.68
C LYS A 211 -2.04 2.13 -5.00
N PHE A 212 -1.79 2.96 -6.00
CA PHE A 212 -0.48 3.46 -6.37
C PHE A 212 -0.36 4.95 -6.11
N GLU A 213 0.86 5.39 -5.78
CA GLU A 213 1.24 6.78 -5.76
C GLU A 213 2.32 7.04 -6.80
N PHE A 214 2.23 8.19 -7.45
CA PHE A 214 3.18 8.62 -8.46
C PHE A 214 3.79 9.97 -8.08
N GLY A 215 4.98 10.19 -8.60
CA GLY A 215 5.67 11.47 -8.50
C GLY A 215 6.56 11.70 -9.71
N LEU A 216 7.08 12.93 -9.82
CA LEU A 216 8.05 13.30 -10.84
C LEU A 216 9.45 13.28 -10.23
N ILE A 217 10.34 12.51 -10.82
CA ILE A 217 11.77 12.49 -10.50
C ILE A 217 12.50 13.07 -11.71
N GLU A 218 13.10 14.23 -11.54
CA GLU A 218 13.76 14.96 -12.64
C GLU A 218 12.81 15.15 -13.85
N GLY A 219 11.53 15.46 -13.56
CA GLY A 219 10.47 15.65 -14.56
C GLY A 219 9.89 14.37 -15.17
N ASN A 220 10.39 13.18 -14.80
CA ASN A 220 9.92 11.91 -15.31
C ASN A 220 8.97 11.22 -14.33
N LEU A 221 7.86 10.68 -14.84
CA LEU A 221 6.88 9.94 -14.04
C LEU A 221 7.50 8.67 -13.45
N ALA A 222 7.33 8.50 -12.15
CA ALA A 222 7.83 7.34 -11.41
C ALA A 222 6.84 6.87 -10.35
N LEU A 223 6.84 5.56 -10.05
CA LEU A 223 6.16 5.00 -8.88
C LEU A 223 6.92 5.38 -7.61
N ILE A 224 6.18 5.80 -6.60
CA ILE A 224 6.72 6.21 -5.30
C ILE A 224 5.97 5.52 -4.16
N ASP A 225 6.38 5.78 -2.91
CA ASP A 225 5.81 5.30 -1.66
C ASP A 225 5.89 3.76 -1.52
N GLU A 226 4.79 3.05 -1.51
CA GLU A 226 4.72 1.59 -1.50
C GLU A 226 3.83 1.08 -2.62
N ILE A 227 4.09 -0.14 -3.06
CA ILE A 227 3.24 -0.79 -4.07
C ILE A 227 2.93 -2.23 -3.71
N LEU A 228 1.67 -2.64 -3.94
CA LEU A 228 1.24 -4.05 -3.91
C LEU A 228 1.60 -4.73 -2.58
N THR A 229 1.33 -4.04 -1.47
CA THR A 229 1.49 -4.55 -0.11
C THR A 229 0.12 -4.81 0.52
N PRO A 230 0.04 -5.54 1.65
CA PRO A 230 -1.20 -5.68 2.39
C PRO A 230 -1.80 -4.37 2.92
N ASP A 231 -1.03 -3.28 2.96
CA ASP A 231 -1.52 -1.96 3.33
C ASP A 231 -2.16 -1.21 2.16
N SER A 232 -1.62 -1.37 0.96
CA SER A 232 -2.09 -0.70 -0.25
C SER A 232 -3.01 -1.55 -1.14
N SER A 233 -3.21 -2.83 -0.83
CA SER A 233 -3.93 -3.79 -1.68
C SER A 233 -4.80 -4.74 -0.88
N ARG A 234 -5.88 -5.26 -1.50
CA ARG A 234 -6.60 -6.42 -1.00
C ARG A 234 -6.08 -7.68 -1.65
N PHE A 235 -5.59 -8.60 -0.82
CA PHE A 235 -5.09 -9.91 -1.24
C PHE A 235 -6.01 -11.01 -0.73
N TRP A 236 -6.60 -11.80 -1.64
CA TRP A 236 -7.46 -12.92 -1.31
C TRP A 236 -6.80 -14.24 -1.65
N ASP A 237 -7.15 -15.28 -0.91
CA ASP A 237 -6.73 -16.65 -1.22
C ASP A 237 -7.58 -17.21 -2.35
N THR A 238 -6.93 -17.58 -3.46
CA THR A 238 -7.62 -18.16 -4.61
C THR A 238 -8.42 -19.41 -4.27
N ASN A 239 -7.95 -20.22 -3.30
CA ASN A 239 -8.62 -21.47 -2.91
C ASN A 239 -9.89 -21.23 -2.07
N LEU A 240 -10.01 -20.06 -1.45
CA LEU A 240 -11.12 -19.70 -0.57
C LEU A 240 -12.08 -18.69 -1.25
N TYR A 241 -11.72 -18.22 -2.45
CA TYR A 241 -12.48 -17.21 -3.16
C TYR A 241 -13.89 -17.69 -3.54
N GLN A 242 -14.90 -16.92 -3.23
CA GLN A 242 -16.30 -17.16 -3.57
C GLN A 242 -17.01 -15.85 -3.88
N VAL A 243 -17.63 -15.76 -5.06
CA VAL A 243 -18.46 -14.61 -5.45
C VAL A 243 -19.68 -14.49 -4.55
N GLY A 244 -20.12 -13.27 -4.30
CA GLY A 244 -21.35 -12.97 -3.55
C GLY A 244 -21.18 -12.79 -2.04
N LYS A 245 -19.94 -12.77 -1.55
CA LYS A 245 -19.62 -12.51 -0.14
C LYS A 245 -18.27 -11.84 0.05
N SER A 246 -18.05 -11.30 1.25
CA SER A 246 -16.72 -10.82 1.69
C SER A 246 -15.71 -11.97 1.70
N GLN A 247 -14.46 -11.69 1.39
CA GLN A 247 -13.39 -12.69 1.22
C GLN A 247 -12.45 -12.76 2.41
N PRO A 248 -12.00 -13.97 2.80
CA PRO A 248 -10.83 -14.11 3.65
C PRO A 248 -9.60 -13.44 3.00
N SER A 249 -8.93 -12.57 3.74
CA SER A 249 -7.92 -11.69 3.19
C SER A 249 -6.58 -11.81 3.92
N PHE A 250 -5.48 -11.62 3.18
CA PHE A 250 -4.13 -11.48 3.73
C PHE A 250 -3.77 -10.03 4.10
N ASP A 251 -4.73 -9.13 4.05
CA ASP A 251 -4.60 -7.71 4.38
C ASP A 251 -5.24 -7.36 5.73
N LYS A 252 -5.58 -6.08 5.91
CA LYS A 252 -6.20 -5.53 7.12
C LYS A 252 -7.68 -5.89 7.32
N GLN A 253 -8.33 -6.63 6.40
CA GLN A 253 -9.77 -6.82 6.48
C GLN A 253 -10.23 -7.46 7.80
N PRO A 254 -9.59 -8.54 8.31
CA PRO A 254 -9.99 -9.13 9.59
C PRO A 254 -9.81 -8.20 10.78
N LEU A 255 -8.79 -7.35 10.74
CA LEU A 255 -8.61 -6.31 11.75
C LEU A 255 -9.70 -5.25 11.65
N ARG A 256 -10.10 -4.85 10.42
CA ARG A 256 -11.22 -3.92 10.22
C ARG A 256 -12.55 -4.50 10.68
N ASP A 257 -12.79 -5.79 10.38
CA ASP A 257 -13.99 -6.50 10.81
C ASP A 257 -14.07 -6.51 12.34
N TRP A 258 -12.99 -6.89 13.02
CA TRP A 258 -12.93 -6.83 14.48
C TRP A 258 -13.20 -5.43 15.04
N LEU A 259 -12.63 -4.39 14.44
CA LEU A 259 -12.84 -3.00 14.87
C LEU A 259 -14.31 -2.57 14.70
N VAL A 260 -14.96 -3.02 13.63
CA VAL A 260 -16.40 -2.77 13.41
C VAL A 260 -17.24 -3.53 14.44
N ASP A 261 -16.94 -4.81 14.66
CA ASP A 261 -17.68 -5.68 15.60
C ASP A 261 -17.50 -5.22 17.06
N SER A 262 -16.38 -4.55 17.38
CA SER A 262 -16.15 -3.95 18.70
C SER A 262 -17.07 -2.75 19.00
N GLY A 263 -17.82 -2.25 18.01
CA GLY A 263 -18.66 -1.06 18.15
C GLY A 263 -17.90 0.27 18.17
N TRP A 264 -16.61 0.27 17.77
CA TRP A 264 -15.83 1.50 17.74
C TRP A 264 -16.36 2.46 16.65
N ASN A 265 -16.50 3.73 17.02
CA ASN A 265 -17.03 4.80 16.16
C ASN A 265 -16.07 5.30 15.07
N LYS A 266 -14.89 4.68 14.92
CA LYS A 266 -13.82 5.04 13.98
C LYS A 266 -13.14 6.39 14.26
N GLU A 267 -13.34 6.95 15.45
CA GLU A 267 -12.71 8.18 15.90
C GLU A 267 -11.67 7.90 16.99
N PRO A 268 -10.62 8.70 17.15
CA PRO A 268 -9.70 8.59 18.28
C PRO A 268 -10.39 8.79 19.63
N PRO A 269 -9.99 8.04 20.68
CA PRO A 269 -8.95 7.03 20.70
C PRO A 269 -9.42 5.67 20.14
N ALA A 270 -8.52 5.00 19.43
CA ALA A 270 -8.81 3.65 18.95
C ALA A 270 -8.68 2.62 20.10
N PRO A 271 -9.46 1.51 20.06
CA PRO A 271 -9.35 0.44 21.06
C PRO A 271 -8.03 -0.33 20.91
N ASN A 272 -7.59 -0.94 22.03
CA ASN A 272 -6.50 -1.90 21.99
C ASN A 272 -6.94 -3.20 21.31
N LEU A 273 -6.12 -3.69 20.40
CA LEU A 273 -6.36 -4.97 19.73
C LEU A 273 -6.07 -6.14 20.70
N PRO A 274 -6.89 -7.18 20.71
CA PRO A 274 -6.56 -8.43 21.39
C PRO A 274 -5.27 -9.06 20.85
N PRO A 275 -4.49 -9.76 21.69
CA PRO A 275 -3.23 -10.38 21.26
C PRO A 275 -3.38 -11.37 20.09
N ASP A 276 -4.47 -12.10 20.03
CA ASP A 276 -4.78 -13.05 18.94
C ASP A 276 -5.04 -12.33 17.61
N VAL A 277 -5.70 -11.16 17.61
CA VAL A 277 -5.89 -10.32 16.43
C VAL A 277 -4.56 -9.76 15.92
N VAL A 278 -3.69 -9.31 16.85
CA VAL A 278 -2.33 -8.84 16.53
C VAL A 278 -1.51 -9.95 15.87
N GLU A 279 -1.48 -11.13 16.48
CA GLU A 279 -0.73 -12.29 15.99
C GLU A 279 -1.28 -12.76 14.64
N ALA A 280 -2.58 -12.94 14.51
CA ALA A 280 -3.22 -13.34 13.25
C ALA A 280 -2.93 -12.35 12.12
N THR A 281 -2.94 -11.05 12.41
CA THR A 281 -2.58 -10.01 11.43
C THR A 281 -1.12 -10.15 11.00
N SER A 282 -0.20 -10.31 11.95
CA SER A 282 1.22 -10.52 11.66
C SER A 282 1.46 -11.74 10.77
N GLN A 283 0.84 -12.87 11.10
CA GLN A 283 0.97 -14.13 10.33
C GLN A 283 0.45 -13.97 8.90
N ARG A 284 -0.68 -13.28 8.69
CA ARG A 284 -1.25 -13.02 7.35
C ARG A 284 -0.33 -12.19 6.48
N TYR A 285 0.25 -11.13 7.04
CA TYR A 285 1.22 -10.30 6.32
C TYR A 285 2.46 -11.10 5.90
N GLN A 286 2.98 -11.92 6.79
CA GLN A 286 4.14 -12.78 6.51
C GLN A 286 3.80 -13.86 5.48
N GLU A 287 2.62 -14.47 5.55
CA GLU A 287 2.16 -15.46 4.59
C GLU A 287 1.98 -14.85 3.18
N ALA A 288 1.39 -13.65 3.07
CA ALA A 288 1.32 -12.94 1.79
C ALA A 288 2.71 -12.71 1.20
N TYR A 289 3.66 -12.28 2.03
CA TYR A 289 5.04 -12.08 1.60
C TYR A 289 5.68 -13.38 1.11
N ARG A 290 5.56 -14.46 1.89
CA ARG A 290 6.13 -15.76 1.56
C ARG A 290 5.56 -16.30 0.25
N ARG A 291 4.25 -16.27 0.06
CA ARG A 291 3.59 -16.73 -1.18
C ARG A 291 4.04 -15.93 -2.41
N LEU A 292 4.02 -14.60 -2.31
CA LEU A 292 4.37 -13.73 -3.45
C LEU A 292 5.84 -13.80 -3.81
N THR A 293 6.74 -13.85 -2.82
CA THR A 293 8.19 -13.75 -3.06
C THR A 293 8.89 -15.10 -3.12
N GLY A 294 8.29 -16.15 -2.55
CA GLY A 294 8.92 -17.45 -2.35
C GLY A 294 10.02 -17.44 -1.26
N LYS A 295 10.05 -16.43 -0.41
CA LYS A 295 11.08 -16.22 0.62
C LYS A 295 10.47 -16.07 1.99
N ASP A 296 11.17 -16.56 3.00
CA ASP A 296 10.84 -16.24 4.38
C ASP A 296 11.37 -14.85 4.74
N LEU A 297 10.68 -14.20 5.68
CA LEU A 297 11.01 -12.82 6.09
C LEU A 297 12.36 -12.72 6.81
N LEU A 298 12.80 -13.81 7.44
CA LEU A 298 14.02 -13.89 8.26
C LEU A 298 15.15 -14.66 7.57
N GLY A 299 14.99 -14.99 6.30
CA GLY A 299 16.01 -15.67 5.48
C GLY A 299 17.03 -14.73 4.85
#